data_6fa308e9273e692fb0be9f82ee260c44
#
_entry.id   6fa308e9273e692fb0be9f82ee260c44
#
_cell.length_a   1.000
_cell.length_b   1.000
_cell.length_c   1.000
_cell.angle_alpha   90.00
_cell.angle_beta   90.00
_cell.angle_gamma   90.00
#
_symmetry.space_group_name_H-M   'P 1'
#
loop_
_entity.id
_entity.type
_entity.pdbx_description
1 polymer ?
#
loop_
_entity_poly.entity_id
_entity_poly.type
_entity_poly.pdbx_seq_one_letter_code
_entity_poly.pdbx_strand_id
1 'polypeptide(L)'
;MALSERIVIVDDERAVRSGLSNLLHSDGYSTRLFESGEALLSDDDALSEVGMLIIDVGLKGMSGFELFTILKQRAGLPPVIFISADLEETTLWYAIALGAVTFLRKPIDVDTLLTLIRCELSQGKVR
;
A
#
# COMPACT_ATOMS: atom_id res chain seq x y z
N MET A 1 -10.44 14.63 -17.95
CA MET A 1 -9.60 13.47 -18.31
C MET A 1 -9.23 12.69 -17.07
N ALA A 2 -9.41 11.41 -17.14
CA ALA A 2 -9.02 10.55 -16.03
C ALA A 2 -7.54 10.23 -16.13
N LEU A 3 -6.80 10.55 -15.10
CA LEU A 3 -5.40 10.15 -15.00
C LEU A 3 -5.35 8.77 -14.38
N SER A 4 -4.37 7.97 -14.78
CA SER A 4 -4.14 6.68 -14.13
C SER A 4 -3.79 6.94 -12.68
N GLU A 5 -4.46 6.24 -11.80
CA GLU A 5 -4.13 6.32 -10.39
C GLU A 5 -2.79 5.64 -10.17
N ARG A 6 -1.98 6.23 -9.33
CA ARG A 6 -0.69 5.65 -8.98
C ARG A 6 -0.80 4.95 -7.63
N ILE A 7 -0.25 3.74 -7.58
CA ILE A 7 -0.24 2.94 -6.36
C ILE A 7 1.21 2.67 -5.98
N VAL A 8 1.56 2.96 -4.74
CA VAL A 8 2.90 2.68 -4.22
C VAL A 8 2.86 1.34 -3.51
N ILE A 9 3.84 0.50 -3.81
CA ILE A 9 3.99 -0.82 -3.20
C ILE A 9 5.33 -0.87 -2.47
N VAL A 10 5.29 -1.17 -1.18
CA VAL A 10 6.49 -1.32 -0.35
C VAL A 10 6.55 -2.75 0.16
N ASP A 11 7.48 -3.54 -0.37
CA ASP A 11 7.65 -4.94 0.00
C ASP A 11 9.09 -5.33 -0.30
N ASP A 12 9.74 -6.02 0.62
CA ASP A 12 11.14 -6.42 0.44
C ASP A 12 11.30 -7.66 -0.44
N GLU A 13 10.22 -8.33 -0.80
CA GLU A 13 10.25 -9.47 -1.70
C GLU A 13 10.03 -9.03 -3.14
N ARG A 14 11.04 -9.22 -3.97
CA ARG A 14 10.97 -8.80 -5.37
C ARG A 14 9.81 -9.45 -6.11
N ALA A 15 9.57 -10.73 -5.87
CA ALA A 15 8.50 -11.46 -6.55
C ALA A 15 7.12 -10.87 -6.22
N VAL A 16 6.91 -10.44 -4.97
CA VAL A 16 5.66 -9.80 -4.56
C VAL A 16 5.51 -8.45 -5.26
N ARG A 17 6.55 -7.62 -5.22
CA ARG A 17 6.51 -6.31 -5.91
C ARG A 17 6.18 -6.45 -7.37
N SER A 18 6.90 -7.33 -8.07
CA SER A 18 6.70 -7.52 -9.51
C SER A 18 5.32 -8.08 -9.82
N GLY A 19 4.87 -9.05 -9.05
CA GLY A 19 3.55 -9.66 -9.27
C GLY A 19 2.43 -8.66 -9.08
N LEU A 20 2.48 -7.89 -8.00
CA LEU A 20 1.47 -6.87 -7.74
C LEU A 20 1.51 -5.77 -8.79
N SER A 21 2.70 -5.34 -9.18
CA SER A 21 2.85 -4.30 -10.20
C SER A 21 2.24 -4.74 -11.54
N ASN A 22 2.54 -5.96 -11.98
CA ASN A 22 1.99 -6.48 -13.22
C ASN A 22 0.47 -6.55 -13.15
N LEU A 23 -0.06 -7.04 -12.05
CA LEU A 23 -1.50 -7.12 -11.83
C LEU A 23 -2.15 -5.74 -11.93
N LEU A 24 -1.59 -4.77 -11.21
CA LEU A 24 -2.17 -3.44 -11.16
C LEU A 24 -2.07 -2.72 -12.52
N HIS A 25 -0.96 -2.90 -13.23
CA HIS A 25 -0.84 -2.35 -14.58
C HIS A 25 -1.91 -2.92 -15.51
N SER A 26 -2.20 -4.21 -15.40
CA SER A 26 -3.24 -4.81 -16.25
C SER A 26 -4.62 -4.29 -15.91
N ASP A 27 -4.81 -3.73 -14.72
CA ASP A 27 -6.08 -3.12 -14.31
C ASP A 27 -6.09 -1.59 -14.51
N GLY A 28 -5.08 -1.05 -15.18
CA GLY A 28 -5.05 0.35 -15.57
C GLY A 28 -4.35 1.30 -14.62
N TYR A 29 -3.71 0.79 -13.58
CA TYR A 29 -3.00 1.63 -12.61
C TYR A 29 -1.53 1.75 -12.95
N SER A 30 -0.90 2.86 -12.57
CA SER A 30 0.56 2.95 -12.57
C SER A 30 1.08 2.62 -11.17
N THR A 31 2.34 2.21 -11.09
CA THR A 31 2.91 1.80 -9.80
C THR A 31 4.28 2.42 -9.58
N ARG A 32 4.62 2.60 -8.30
CA ARG A 32 5.98 2.84 -7.87
C ARG A 32 6.33 1.80 -6.82
N LEU A 33 7.52 1.24 -6.92
CA LEU A 33 7.95 0.11 -6.12
C LEU A 33 9.11 0.50 -5.23
N PHE A 34 9.03 0.14 -3.95
CA PHE A 34 10.10 0.38 -2.99
C PHE A 34 10.38 -0.92 -2.25
N GLU A 35 11.65 -1.21 -2.02
CA GLU A 35 12.06 -2.43 -1.33
C GLU A 35 12.10 -2.28 0.19
N SER A 36 11.99 -1.06 0.69
CA SER A 36 12.04 -0.78 2.12
C SER A 36 11.33 0.53 2.45
N GLY A 37 11.02 0.72 3.73
CA GLY A 37 10.48 1.99 4.19
C GLY A 37 11.48 3.11 4.05
N GLU A 38 12.75 2.80 4.31
CA GLU A 38 13.83 3.78 4.18
C GLU A 38 13.94 4.28 2.75
N ALA A 39 13.81 3.38 1.76
CA ALA A 39 13.86 3.77 0.36
C ALA A 39 12.72 4.73 0.01
N LEU A 40 11.52 4.45 0.51
CA LEU A 40 10.39 5.33 0.28
C LEU A 40 10.62 6.70 0.91
N LEU A 41 11.09 6.73 2.15
CA LEU A 41 11.29 7.99 2.87
C LEU A 41 12.39 8.85 2.27
N SER A 42 13.33 8.23 1.57
CA SER A 42 14.44 8.94 0.91
C SER A 42 14.03 9.58 -0.41
N ASP A 43 12.85 9.25 -0.92
CA ASP A 43 12.36 9.77 -2.20
C ASP A 43 11.32 10.87 -1.93
N ASP A 44 11.70 12.12 -2.16
CA ASP A 44 10.83 13.25 -1.85
C ASP A 44 9.54 13.24 -2.68
N ASP A 45 9.56 12.60 -3.84
CA ASP A 45 8.41 12.52 -4.72
C ASP A 45 7.65 11.21 -4.61
N ALA A 46 7.99 10.36 -3.64
CA ALA A 46 7.42 9.02 -3.54
C ALA A 46 5.89 9.03 -3.49
N LEU A 47 5.30 9.96 -2.79
CA LEU A 47 3.85 10.04 -2.62
C LEU A 47 3.18 11.05 -3.53
N SER A 48 3.90 11.59 -4.49
CA SER A 48 3.33 12.54 -5.44
C SER A 48 2.30 11.85 -6.33
N GLU A 49 1.08 12.37 -6.34
CA GLU A 49 -0.02 11.86 -7.15
C GLU A 49 -0.36 10.39 -6.88
N VAL A 50 -0.15 9.96 -5.63
CA VAL A 50 -0.43 8.58 -5.24
C VAL A 50 -1.83 8.48 -4.65
N GLY A 51 -2.60 7.52 -5.16
CA GLY A 51 -3.96 7.28 -4.69
C GLY A 51 -4.05 6.23 -3.60
N MET A 52 -3.04 5.38 -3.45
CA MET A 52 -3.06 4.31 -2.47
C MET A 52 -1.66 3.78 -2.18
N LEU A 53 -1.47 3.32 -0.96
CA LEU A 53 -0.24 2.65 -0.51
C LEU A 53 -0.55 1.20 -0.14
N ILE A 54 0.31 0.30 -0.58
CA ILE A 54 0.28 -1.10 -0.14
C ILE A 54 1.62 -1.34 0.56
N ILE A 55 1.56 -1.67 1.85
CA ILE A 55 2.77 -1.78 2.69
C ILE A 55 2.82 -3.14 3.35
N ASP A 56 3.93 -3.85 3.14
CA ASP A 56 4.20 -5.10 3.85
C ASP A 56 4.58 -4.78 5.31
N VAL A 57 3.92 -5.42 6.25
CA VAL A 57 4.20 -5.25 7.67
C VAL A 57 5.59 -5.79 8.01
N GLY A 58 5.99 -6.89 7.39
CA GLY A 58 7.21 -7.62 7.72
C GLY A 58 8.47 -7.13 7.03
N LEU A 59 8.59 -5.84 6.75
CA LEU A 59 9.78 -5.29 6.10
C LEU A 59 11.02 -5.44 6.97
N LYS A 60 12.15 -5.66 6.32
CA LYS A 60 13.45 -5.65 6.99
C LYS A 60 13.82 -4.21 7.34
N GLY A 61 14.55 -4.03 8.44
CA GLY A 61 14.85 -2.70 8.94
C GLY A 61 13.61 -2.08 9.55
N MET A 62 13.18 -0.93 9.02
CA MET A 62 11.95 -0.29 9.48
C MET A 62 10.75 -1.15 9.12
N SER A 63 9.89 -1.46 10.09
CA SER A 63 8.69 -2.24 9.81
C SER A 63 7.64 -1.42 9.06
N GLY A 64 6.65 -2.11 8.49
CA GLY A 64 5.55 -1.42 7.81
C GLY A 64 4.77 -0.51 8.74
N PHE A 65 4.58 -0.91 10.00
CA PHE A 65 3.88 -0.06 10.97
C PHE A 65 4.69 1.17 11.35
N GLU A 66 6.00 1.03 11.50
CA GLU A 66 6.87 2.18 11.76
C GLU A 66 6.83 3.17 10.60
N LEU A 67 6.90 2.66 9.39
CA LEU A 67 6.80 3.48 8.19
C LEU A 67 5.47 4.25 8.19
N PHE A 68 4.37 3.56 8.43
CA PHE A 68 3.05 4.18 8.45
C PHE A 68 2.96 5.27 9.51
N THR A 69 3.50 5.02 10.69
CA THR A 69 3.49 6.00 11.77
C THR A 69 4.21 7.29 11.36
N ILE A 70 5.34 7.16 10.67
CA ILE A 70 6.07 8.31 10.17
C ILE A 70 5.26 9.05 9.09
N LEU A 71 4.66 8.29 8.17
CA LEU A 71 3.90 8.88 7.08
C LEU A 71 2.63 9.59 7.56
N LYS A 72 2.02 9.12 8.63
CA LYS A 72 0.83 9.76 9.19
C LYS A 72 1.08 11.18 9.64
N GLN A 73 2.32 11.53 9.92
CA GLN A 73 2.66 12.89 10.32
C GLN A 73 2.68 13.85 9.14
N ARG A 74 2.60 13.33 7.92
CA ARG A 74 2.59 14.14 6.70
C ARG A 74 1.15 14.39 6.26
N ALA A 75 0.89 15.60 5.79
CA ALA A 75 -0.43 15.92 5.26
C ALA A 75 -0.67 15.17 3.95
N GLY A 76 -1.93 14.79 3.72
CA GLY A 76 -2.31 14.20 2.44
C GLY A 76 -1.91 12.74 2.25
N LEU A 77 -1.76 12.01 3.34
CA LEU A 77 -1.45 10.57 3.24
C LEU A 77 -2.62 9.83 2.56
N PRO A 78 -2.34 9.09 1.45
CA PRO A 78 -3.38 8.30 0.82
C PRO A 78 -3.78 7.09 1.67
N PRO A 79 -4.91 6.44 1.33
CA PRO A 79 -5.32 5.21 2.04
C PRO A 79 -4.23 4.15 2.00
N VAL A 80 -4.12 3.38 3.08
CA VAL A 80 -3.09 2.35 3.22
C VAL A 80 -3.73 0.99 3.41
N ILE A 81 -3.24 0.02 2.65
CA ILE A 81 -3.55 -1.40 2.83
C ILE A 81 -2.27 -2.06 3.31
N PHE A 82 -2.33 -2.75 4.46
CA PHE A 82 -1.21 -3.56 4.91
C PHE A 82 -1.32 -4.98 4.35
N ILE A 83 -0.18 -5.58 4.03
CA ILE A 83 -0.11 -6.99 3.65
C ILE A 83 0.90 -7.69 4.54
N SER A 84 0.69 -8.98 4.80
CA SER A 84 1.61 -9.76 5.63
C SER A 84 1.45 -11.25 5.39
N ALA A 85 2.56 -11.98 5.46
CA ALA A 85 2.53 -13.44 5.44
C ALA A 85 2.05 -14.01 6.77
N ASP A 86 2.24 -13.25 7.86
CA ASP A 86 1.90 -13.67 9.21
C ASP A 86 0.77 -12.79 9.73
N LEU A 87 -0.43 -13.34 9.74
CA LEU A 87 -1.63 -12.61 10.15
C LEU A 87 -2.07 -13.08 11.53
N GLU A 88 -1.61 -12.37 12.55
CA GLU A 88 -2.12 -12.56 13.90
C GLU A 88 -3.25 -11.56 14.15
N GLU A 89 -4.21 -11.97 14.95
CA GLU A 89 -5.37 -11.13 15.25
C GLU A 89 -4.94 -9.80 15.88
N THR A 90 -3.98 -9.85 16.79
CA THR A 90 -3.48 -8.61 17.42
C THR A 90 -2.87 -7.66 16.42
N THR A 91 -2.14 -8.20 15.42
CA THR A 91 -1.55 -7.40 14.34
C THR A 91 -2.64 -6.74 13.51
N LEU A 92 -3.69 -7.48 13.19
CA LEU A 92 -4.83 -6.95 12.44
C LEU A 92 -5.48 -5.79 13.19
N TRP A 93 -5.76 -5.98 14.47
CA TRP A 93 -6.37 -4.93 15.28
C TRP A 93 -5.50 -3.69 15.36
N TYR A 94 -4.18 -3.89 15.48
CA TYR A 94 -3.24 -2.77 15.53
C TYR A 94 -3.27 -1.96 14.24
N ALA A 95 -3.27 -2.65 13.09
CA ALA A 95 -3.33 -1.99 11.78
C ALA A 95 -4.60 -1.14 11.63
N ILE A 96 -5.74 -1.71 11.99
CA ILE A 96 -7.02 -1.01 11.92
C ILE A 96 -7.02 0.20 12.87
N ALA A 97 -6.50 0.02 14.07
CA ALA A 97 -6.43 1.10 15.06
C ALA A 97 -5.55 2.25 14.60
N LEU A 98 -4.53 1.97 13.78
CA LEU A 98 -3.68 3.01 13.20
C LEU A 98 -4.36 3.78 12.07
N GLY A 99 -5.46 3.27 11.55
CA GLY A 99 -6.21 3.94 10.51
C GLY A 99 -6.03 3.36 9.11
N ALA A 100 -5.48 2.15 9.00
CA ALA A 100 -5.38 1.47 7.71
C ALA A 100 -6.78 1.13 7.19
N VAL A 101 -6.93 1.08 5.88
CA VAL A 101 -8.17 0.66 5.25
C VAL A 101 -8.46 -0.79 5.59
N THR A 102 -7.46 -1.64 5.41
CA THR A 102 -7.58 -3.05 5.71
C THR A 102 -6.21 -3.72 5.77
N PHE A 103 -6.25 -5.00 6.00
CA PHE A 103 -5.08 -5.85 6.15
C PHE A 103 -5.33 -7.11 5.33
N LEU A 104 -4.42 -7.45 4.44
CA LEU A 104 -4.54 -8.64 3.60
C LEU A 104 -3.42 -9.62 3.89
N ARG A 105 -3.78 -10.90 3.93
CA ARG A 105 -2.82 -11.98 4.13
C ARG A 105 -2.19 -12.37 2.79
N LYS A 106 -0.90 -12.65 2.80
CA LYS A 106 -0.24 -13.28 1.65
C LYS A 106 -0.53 -14.79 1.67
N PRO A 107 -0.70 -15.44 0.54
CA PRO A 107 -0.74 -14.85 -0.81
C PRO A 107 -1.99 -14.01 -1.02
N ILE A 108 -1.83 -12.90 -1.74
CA ILE A 108 -2.91 -11.94 -1.91
C ILE A 108 -3.99 -12.50 -2.83
N ASP A 109 -5.24 -12.43 -2.39
CA ASP A 109 -6.37 -12.74 -3.27
C ASP A 109 -6.56 -11.57 -4.22
N VAL A 110 -6.38 -11.84 -5.52
CA VAL A 110 -6.38 -10.83 -6.56
C VAL A 110 -7.70 -10.06 -6.60
N ASP A 111 -8.81 -10.79 -6.59
CA ASP A 111 -10.12 -10.15 -6.69
C ASP A 111 -10.42 -9.27 -5.48
N THR A 112 -10.04 -9.72 -4.30
CA THR A 112 -10.21 -8.93 -3.07
C THR A 112 -9.41 -7.63 -3.16
N LEU A 113 -8.15 -7.72 -3.56
CA LEU A 113 -7.29 -6.54 -3.66
C LEU A 113 -7.84 -5.55 -4.67
N LEU A 114 -8.19 -6.00 -5.87
CA LEU A 114 -8.69 -5.11 -6.91
C LEU A 114 -10.01 -4.45 -6.50
N THR A 115 -10.88 -5.19 -5.84
CA THR A 115 -12.15 -4.65 -5.35
C THR A 115 -11.91 -3.55 -4.32
N LEU A 116 -10.99 -3.77 -3.38
CA LEU A 116 -10.66 -2.78 -2.36
C LEU A 116 -10.09 -1.50 -3.00
N ILE A 117 -9.17 -1.68 -3.94
CA ILE A 117 -8.56 -0.53 -4.61
C ILE A 117 -9.61 0.29 -5.36
N ARG A 118 -10.46 -0.38 -6.13
CA ARG A 118 -11.52 0.30 -6.87
C ARG A 118 -12.46 1.06 -5.96
N CYS A 119 -12.85 0.44 -4.85
CA CYS A 119 -13.73 1.09 -3.88
C CYS A 119 -13.11 2.34 -3.29
N GLU A 120 -11.86 2.26 -2.85
CA GLU A 120 -11.20 3.39 -2.21
C GLU A 120 -10.97 4.55 -3.18
N LEU A 121 -10.53 4.25 -4.38
CA LEU A 121 -10.28 5.29 -5.38
C LEU A 121 -11.59 5.92 -5.85
N SER A 122 -12.65 5.15 -5.97
CA SER A 122 -13.97 5.68 -6.35
C SER A 122 -14.51 6.61 -5.28
N GLN A 123 -14.35 6.28 -4.02
CA GLN A 123 -14.79 7.15 -2.93
C GLN A 123 -14.09 8.49 -2.96
N GLY A 124 -12.80 8.49 -3.27
CA GLY A 124 -12.05 9.72 -3.40
C GLY A 124 -12.53 10.60 -4.55
N LYS A 125 -13.12 10.01 -5.57
CA LYS A 125 -13.61 10.75 -6.75
C LYS A 125 -15.03 11.27 -6.61
N VAL A 126 -15.79 10.73 -5.68
CA VAL A 126 -17.21 11.05 -5.54
C VAL A 126 -17.44 12.43 -4.91
N ARG A 127 -16.48 12.97 -4.25
CA ARG A 127 -16.63 14.27 -3.60
C ARG A 127 -16.66 15.43 -4.57
#